data_3131258d053b35bda76dbafa3e2a87de
#
_entry.id   3131258d053b35bda76dbafa3e2a87de
#
_cell.length_a   1.000
_cell.length_b   1.000
_cell.length_c   1.000
_cell.angle_alpha   90.00
_cell.angle_beta   90.00
_cell.angle_gamma   90.00
#
_symmetry.space_group_name_H-M   'P 1'
#
loop_
_entity.id
_entity.type
_entity.pdbx_description
1 polymer ?
#
loop_
_entity_poly.entity_id
_entity_poly.type
_entity_poly.pdbx_seq_one_letter_code
_entity_poly.pdbx_strand_id
1 'polypeptide(L)'
;MSYWARYARGRLWWPERLAAGWIAWTTSGPRSDAAAETRSARRADPGAEAAKPWLRGWGIGWPIAAAAAFTLALFLFDSLRIPLFWDESVYASQISQHVPMPWGAERARGLPLLVAPVTLLTGSVVALRVYLMVMAGIGLFLAMLAWRGRRPDWVVALAGVIFGGLWVAQQQAALLLPSYWSAIGGLAGVGLFLRAMERGRSSTLGVALLAAAVTFTALMRPADAVVIFGLVLVIAVTARPWGQATSLVTALAGAIVAGLAIGVGEWVTESYLYFGGPLRRLHAMSAASGGRKLNLLNNLRIMSGGLVSSKPGFPSIRGWSHPPLLAWWAAFGVLALIGVYAARRYVYADRRYRGWLLAATPVICALGVYALYSLPVRDNTRYLQPVWALLAISAADAIYWLVTAPRGRLRVAAIAVACVFVAAELGTQHAVLAAENAQRLTAGRGQMNAVQDMRQLGVRPPCVITSSRLAVWFTLPAAYYLGCSYVWHMTNLTQADGRQVVVLVPGGARPQPFAQYWPAHRLAKTAGNPVGYVETGR
;
A
#
# COMPACT_ATOMS: atom_id res chain seq x y z
N MET A 1 25.29 19.02 7.60
CA MET A 1 24.18 19.76 6.93
C MET A 1 23.74 18.94 5.73
N SER A 2 22.54 18.33 5.82
CA SER A 2 22.08 17.35 4.86
C SER A 2 21.77 17.98 3.50
N TYR A 3 22.10 17.26 2.44
CA TYR A 3 21.89 17.58 1.01
C TYR A 3 20.45 18.05 0.69
N TRP A 4 19.47 17.64 1.47
CA TRP A 4 18.05 17.94 1.29
C TRP A 4 17.61 19.35 1.71
N ALA A 5 18.36 20.04 2.58
CA ALA A 5 18.02 21.42 2.96
C ALA A 5 18.16 22.42 1.79
N ARG A 6 18.80 22.05 0.69
CA ARG A 6 18.91 22.84 -0.54
C ARG A 6 17.75 22.62 -1.52
N TYR A 7 17.04 21.51 -1.44
CA TYR A 7 15.95 21.18 -2.37
C TYR A 7 14.61 21.80 -1.97
N ALA A 8 14.39 22.09 -0.69
CA ALA A 8 13.13 22.62 -0.17
C ALA A 8 12.88 24.10 -0.47
N ARG A 9 13.85 24.84 -1.04
CA ARG A 9 13.71 26.28 -1.35
C ARG A 9 13.29 26.59 -2.78
N GLY A 10 13.03 25.60 -3.62
CA GLY A 10 12.44 25.76 -4.95
C GLY A 10 10.91 25.85 -4.84
N ARG A 11 10.34 27.00 -5.18
CA ARG A 11 8.90 27.26 -5.18
C ARG A 11 8.16 26.15 -5.92
N LEU A 12 7.40 25.31 -5.19
CA LEU A 12 6.43 24.39 -5.76
C LEU A 12 5.25 25.21 -6.33
N TRP A 13 5.37 25.60 -7.60
CA TRP A 13 4.25 26.08 -8.38
C TRP A 13 3.41 24.87 -8.80
N TRP A 14 2.29 24.65 -8.12
CA TRP A 14 1.22 23.81 -8.63
C TRP A 14 0.31 24.67 -9.51
N PRO A 15 0.25 24.43 -10.83
CA PRO A 15 -0.66 25.20 -11.67
C PRO A 15 -2.10 24.76 -11.38
N GLU A 16 -2.95 25.68 -10.94
CA GLU A 16 -4.41 25.50 -10.76
C GLU A 16 -5.07 24.87 -12.01
N ARG A 17 -4.49 25.08 -13.18
CA ARG A 17 -4.93 24.49 -14.45
C ARG A 17 -4.88 22.95 -14.51
N LEU A 18 -4.01 22.29 -13.74
CA LEU A 18 -3.94 20.83 -13.71
C LEU A 18 -5.11 20.20 -12.96
N ALA A 19 -5.53 20.81 -11.85
CA ALA A 19 -6.68 20.34 -11.09
C ALA A 19 -7.98 20.51 -11.88
N ALA A 20 -8.19 21.68 -12.49
CA ALA A 20 -9.35 21.93 -13.36
C ALA A 20 -9.38 21.00 -14.58
N GLY A 21 -8.22 20.75 -15.21
CA GLY A 21 -8.11 19.83 -16.34
C GLY A 21 -8.40 18.37 -15.94
N TRP A 22 -8.00 17.96 -14.73
CA TRP A 22 -8.25 16.60 -14.25
C TRP A 22 -9.74 16.35 -13.97
N ILE A 23 -10.42 17.31 -13.34
CA ILE A 23 -11.87 17.28 -13.11
C ILE A 23 -12.62 17.24 -14.46
N ALA A 24 -12.25 18.11 -15.41
CA ALA A 24 -12.84 18.11 -16.73
C ALA A 24 -12.61 16.79 -17.49
N TRP A 25 -11.42 16.17 -17.34
CA TRP A 25 -11.11 14.88 -17.94
C TRP A 25 -11.88 13.72 -17.31
N THR A 26 -12.11 13.75 -16.00
CA THR A 26 -12.90 12.75 -15.30
C THR A 26 -14.41 12.90 -15.52
N THR A 27 -14.89 14.14 -15.79
CA THR A 27 -16.31 14.44 -15.97
C THR A 27 -16.78 14.41 -17.43
N SER A 28 -15.87 14.60 -18.41
CA SER A 28 -16.19 14.50 -19.83
C SER A 28 -16.47 13.03 -20.20
N GLY A 29 -17.73 12.61 -20.11
CA GLY A 29 -18.24 11.43 -20.79
C GLY A 29 -18.03 11.57 -22.32
N PRO A 30 -18.10 10.48 -23.11
CA PRO A 30 -17.98 10.57 -24.56
C PRO A 30 -19.05 11.53 -25.09
N ARG A 31 -18.62 12.66 -25.69
CA ARG A 31 -19.50 13.39 -26.58
C ARG A 31 -19.75 12.45 -27.75
N SER A 32 -20.96 11.93 -27.81
CA SER A 32 -21.43 11.07 -28.88
C SER A 32 -21.47 11.91 -30.17
N ASP A 33 -20.76 11.45 -31.22
CA ASP A 33 -21.15 11.76 -32.58
C ASP A 33 -22.48 11.04 -32.83
N ALA A 34 -23.56 11.71 -32.47
CA ALA A 34 -24.92 11.14 -32.37
C ALA A 34 -25.52 10.72 -33.71
N ALA A 35 -24.84 10.93 -34.82
CA ALA A 35 -25.38 10.64 -36.16
C ALA A 35 -25.00 9.26 -36.74
N ALA A 36 -23.94 8.62 -36.26
CA ALA A 36 -23.48 7.31 -36.76
C ALA A 36 -23.93 6.13 -35.89
N GLU A 37 -24.23 6.36 -34.60
CA GLU A 37 -24.58 5.30 -33.65
C GLU A 37 -26.05 4.89 -33.65
N THR A 38 -26.95 5.70 -34.24
CA THR A 38 -28.41 5.44 -34.21
C THR A 38 -28.85 4.20 -34.97
N ARG A 39 -28.02 3.59 -35.82
CA ARG A 39 -28.37 2.33 -36.53
C ARG A 39 -27.82 1.07 -35.86
N SER A 40 -26.75 1.15 -35.05
CA SER A 40 -26.20 0.00 -34.31
C SER A 40 -26.89 -0.20 -32.95
N ALA A 41 -27.45 0.85 -32.36
CA ALA A 41 -28.05 0.84 -31.02
C ALA A 41 -29.39 0.07 -30.93
N ARG A 42 -30.01 -0.29 -32.04
CA ARG A 42 -31.31 -1.04 -32.04
C ARG A 42 -31.20 -2.54 -31.73
N ARG A 43 -30.01 -3.06 -31.49
CA ARG A 43 -29.80 -4.42 -30.95
C ARG A 43 -29.24 -4.45 -29.53
N ALA A 44 -29.35 -3.35 -28.79
CA ALA A 44 -29.07 -3.35 -27.36
C ALA A 44 -30.13 -4.20 -26.63
N ASP A 45 -29.67 -5.14 -25.85
CA ASP A 45 -30.44 -6.02 -24.99
C ASP A 45 -31.45 -5.19 -24.17
N PRO A 46 -32.78 -5.44 -24.30
CA PRO A 46 -33.81 -4.71 -23.55
C PRO A 46 -33.68 -4.85 -22.02
N GLY A 47 -32.81 -5.75 -21.54
CA GLY A 47 -32.46 -5.85 -20.12
C GLY A 47 -31.54 -4.73 -19.59
N ALA A 48 -30.84 -3.98 -20.47
CA ALA A 48 -29.95 -2.91 -20.07
C ALA A 48 -30.66 -1.59 -19.70
N GLU A 49 -31.92 -1.42 -20.12
CA GLU A 49 -32.68 -0.18 -19.89
C GLU A 49 -33.32 -0.04 -18.50
N ALA A 50 -33.35 -1.09 -17.71
CA ALA A 50 -34.10 -1.10 -16.44
C ALA A 50 -33.25 -0.73 -15.19
N ALA A 51 -32.04 -0.16 -15.34
CA ALA A 51 -31.35 0.41 -14.19
C ALA A 51 -32.12 1.64 -13.69
N LYS A 52 -32.73 1.51 -12.50
CA LYS A 52 -33.59 2.53 -11.89
C LYS A 52 -32.91 3.91 -11.87
N PRO A 53 -33.67 5.01 -12.11
CA PRO A 53 -33.13 6.39 -12.22
C PRO A 53 -32.26 6.83 -11.06
N TRP A 54 -32.51 6.34 -9.84
CA TRP A 54 -31.77 6.70 -8.65
C TRP A 54 -30.32 6.20 -8.63
N LEU A 55 -29.98 5.12 -9.37
CA LEU A 55 -28.60 4.66 -9.54
C LEU A 55 -27.80 5.54 -10.51
N ARG A 56 -28.47 6.26 -11.42
CA ARG A 56 -27.84 7.20 -12.35
C ARG A 56 -27.59 8.58 -11.73
N GLY A 57 -28.35 8.97 -10.69
CA GLY A 57 -28.34 10.33 -10.13
C GLY A 57 -27.11 10.69 -9.30
N TRP A 58 -26.42 9.72 -8.71
CA TRP A 58 -25.33 10.00 -7.78
C TRP A 58 -23.94 10.13 -8.44
N GLY A 59 -23.73 9.63 -9.64
CA GLY A 59 -22.48 9.81 -10.39
C GLY A 59 -21.22 9.70 -9.51
N ILE A 60 -20.43 10.78 -9.48
CA ILE A 60 -19.20 10.90 -8.67
C ILE A 60 -19.45 10.78 -7.15
N GLY A 61 -20.69 11.01 -6.70
CA GLY A 61 -21.06 10.88 -5.29
C GLY A 61 -20.78 9.50 -4.70
N TRP A 62 -20.88 8.43 -5.49
CA TRP A 62 -20.58 7.07 -5.03
C TRP A 62 -19.11 6.87 -4.65
N PRO A 63 -18.11 7.20 -5.49
CA PRO A 63 -16.70 7.17 -5.09
C PRO A 63 -16.38 8.11 -3.91
N ILE A 64 -17.02 9.29 -3.84
CA ILE A 64 -16.85 10.20 -2.70
C ILE A 64 -17.37 9.53 -1.42
N ALA A 65 -18.57 8.97 -1.45
CA ALA A 65 -19.16 8.31 -0.31
C ALA A 65 -18.33 7.11 0.16
N ALA A 66 -17.79 6.30 -0.75
CA ALA A 66 -16.91 5.17 -0.41
C ALA A 66 -15.60 5.64 0.22
N ALA A 67 -14.96 6.68 -0.31
CA ALA A 67 -13.73 7.24 0.23
C ALA A 67 -13.97 7.92 1.60
N ALA A 68 -15.08 8.65 1.75
CA ALA A 68 -15.47 9.26 3.02
C ALA A 68 -15.77 8.21 4.09
N ALA A 69 -16.51 7.15 3.72
CA ALA A 69 -16.78 6.01 4.61
C ALA A 69 -15.49 5.30 5.04
N PHE A 70 -14.55 5.10 4.12
CA PHE A 70 -13.23 4.55 4.43
C PHE A 70 -12.46 5.45 5.39
N THR A 71 -12.38 6.77 5.13
CA THR A 71 -11.73 7.72 6.03
C THR A 71 -12.37 7.72 7.41
N LEU A 72 -13.71 7.73 7.46
CA LEU A 72 -14.44 7.66 8.73
C LEU A 72 -14.14 6.35 9.47
N ALA A 73 -14.10 5.21 8.78
CA ALA A 73 -13.75 3.93 9.36
C ALA A 73 -12.33 3.95 9.98
N LEU A 74 -11.35 4.59 9.32
CA LEU A 74 -10.01 4.77 9.89
C LEU A 74 -10.07 5.56 11.20
N PHE A 75 -10.83 6.65 11.28
CA PHE A 75 -10.96 7.43 12.52
C PHE A 75 -11.72 6.72 13.63
N LEU A 76 -12.69 5.87 13.29
CA LEU A 76 -13.51 5.15 14.26
C LEU A 76 -12.83 3.90 14.79
N PHE A 77 -12.08 3.19 13.94
CA PHE A 77 -11.61 1.84 14.24
C PHE A 77 -10.09 1.75 14.44
N ASP A 78 -9.30 2.70 13.89
CA ASP A 78 -7.88 2.78 14.15
C ASP A 78 -7.57 3.78 15.27
N SER A 79 -6.48 3.54 16.00
CA SER A 79 -6.10 4.38 17.12
C SER A 79 -5.03 5.40 16.75
N LEU A 80 -5.32 6.68 16.94
CA LEU A 80 -4.37 7.78 16.81
C LEU A 80 -3.22 7.72 17.85
N ARG A 81 -3.37 6.90 18.90
CA ARG A 81 -2.41 6.79 20.02
C ARG A 81 -1.39 5.65 19.84
N ILE A 82 -1.46 4.90 18.74
CA ILE A 82 -0.47 3.87 18.43
C ILE A 82 0.88 4.57 18.15
N PRO A 83 1.93 4.33 18.95
CA PRO A 83 3.22 4.94 18.72
C PRO A 83 3.86 4.40 17.42
N LEU A 84 4.91 5.08 16.97
CA LEU A 84 5.69 4.60 15.83
C LEU A 84 6.44 3.34 16.21
N PHE A 85 6.35 2.33 15.36
CA PHE A 85 7.14 1.11 15.43
C PHE A 85 8.43 1.22 14.60
N TRP A 86 9.18 0.14 14.51
CA TRP A 86 10.50 0.06 13.88
C TRP A 86 10.56 0.73 12.49
N ASP A 87 9.78 0.25 11.53
CA ASP A 87 9.79 0.79 10.16
C ASP A 87 9.33 2.25 10.11
N GLU A 88 8.30 2.58 10.89
CA GLU A 88 7.71 3.91 10.93
C GLU A 88 8.68 4.96 11.49
N SER A 89 9.42 4.61 12.53
CA SER A 89 10.44 5.51 13.12
C SER A 89 11.53 5.82 12.10
N VAL A 90 11.94 4.83 11.28
CA VAL A 90 12.89 5.06 10.21
C VAL A 90 12.33 6.02 9.17
N TYR A 91 11.12 5.78 8.67
CA TYR A 91 10.52 6.65 7.66
C TYR A 91 10.27 8.07 8.17
N ALA A 92 9.73 8.20 9.39
CA ALA A 92 9.43 9.50 9.99
C ALA A 92 10.69 10.35 10.23
N SER A 93 11.82 9.72 10.55
CA SER A 93 13.08 10.43 10.85
C SER A 93 13.81 10.98 9.62
N GLN A 94 13.51 10.51 8.40
CA GLN A 94 14.28 10.85 7.20
C GLN A 94 14.11 12.30 6.76
N ILE A 95 12.91 12.84 6.91
CA ILE A 95 12.58 14.23 6.57
C ILE A 95 11.85 14.84 7.77
N SER A 96 12.60 15.14 8.81
CA SER A 96 12.05 15.74 10.04
C SER A 96 13.17 16.44 10.81
N GLN A 97 12.83 17.05 11.95
CA GLN A 97 13.79 17.62 12.87
C GLN A 97 14.46 16.56 13.77
N HIS A 98 14.03 15.30 13.70
CA HIS A 98 14.62 14.20 14.45
C HIS A 98 15.94 13.74 13.82
N VAL A 99 16.78 13.09 14.62
CA VAL A 99 18.00 12.46 14.12
C VAL A 99 17.63 11.37 13.12
N PRO A 100 18.16 11.41 11.88
CA PRO A 100 17.84 10.38 10.89
C PRO A 100 18.27 9.00 11.35
N MET A 101 17.32 8.05 11.34
CA MET A 101 17.59 6.64 11.62
C MET A 101 18.26 5.98 10.41
N PRO A 102 19.04 4.89 10.60
CA PRO A 102 19.72 4.18 9.52
C PRO A 102 18.73 3.72 8.44
N TRP A 103 19.08 4.00 7.19
CA TRP A 103 18.25 3.68 6.03
C TRP A 103 18.54 2.26 5.52
N GLY A 104 17.57 1.37 5.61
CA GLY A 104 17.70 0.00 5.16
C GLY A 104 17.62 -0.14 3.63
N ALA A 105 18.28 -1.16 3.09
CA ALA A 105 18.32 -1.44 1.65
C ALA A 105 16.94 -1.69 1.03
N GLU A 106 16.00 -2.20 1.81
CA GLU A 106 14.63 -2.55 1.41
C GLU A 106 13.68 -1.35 1.26
N ARG A 107 14.09 -0.16 1.68
CA ARG A 107 13.24 1.04 1.72
C ARG A 107 13.36 1.87 0.46
N ALA A 108 12.30 2.64 0.16
CA ALA A 108 12.25 3.61 -0.93
C ALA A 108 11.75 4.96 -0.42
N ARG A 109 12.11 6.06 -1.09
CA ARG A 109 11.93 7.44 -0.60
C ARG A 109 10.53 8.01 -0.73
N GLY A 110 9.61 7.32 -1.43
CA GLY A 110 8.25 7.85 -1.65
C GLY A 110 7.50 8.16 -0.37
N LEU A 111 7.62 7.29 0.64
CA LEU A 111 6.89 7.49 1.89
C LEU A 111 7.42 8.67 2.73
N PRO A 112 8.73 8.85 2.95
CA PRO A 112 9.26 10.09 3.54
C PRO A 112 8.81 11.35 2.81
N LEU A 113 8.80 11.34 1.46
CA LEU A 113 8.34 12.48 0.66
C LEU A 113 6.85 12.76 0.86
N LEU A 114 6.02 11.71 0.93
CA LEU A 114 4.58 11.83 1.16
C LEU A 114 4.27 12.51 2.50
N VAL A 115 5.01 12.17 3.56
CA VAL A 115 4.76 12.71 4.90
C VAL A 115 5.58 13.94 5.25
N ALA A 116 6.48 14.37 4.37
CA ALA A 116 7.31 15.57 4.57
C ALA A 116 6.50 16.80 5.01
N PRO A 117 5.30 17.10 4.43
CA PRO A 117 4.53 18.26 4.84
C PRO A 117 4.19 18.30 6.33
N VAL A 118 3.94 17.14 6.95
CA VAL A 118 3.60 17.09 8.38
C VAL A 118 4.84 16.89 9.26
N THR A 119 5.81 16.06 8.84
CA THR A 119 6.99 15.75 9.65
C THR A 119 7.99 16.91 9.74
N LEU A 120 7.97 17.85 8.77
CA LEU A 120 8.72 19.10 8.82
C LEU A 120 8.11 20.13 9.78
N LEU A 121 6.78 20.09 9.94
CA LEU A 121 6.06 21.06 10.76
C LEU A 121 5.95 20.63 12.22
N THR A 122 5.84 19.33 12.48
CA THR A 122 5.62 18.80 13.83
C THR A 122 6.19 17.41 14.03
N GLY A 123 6.68 17.13 15.26
CA GLY A 123 7.01 15.77 15.72
C GLY A 123 5.81 14.98 16.27
N SER A 124 4.58 15.52 16.17
CA SER A 124 3.38 14.88 16.72
C SER A 124 2.99 13.64 15.93
N VAL A 125 3.04 12.48 16.57
CA VAL A 125 2.57 11.21 15.98
C VAL A 125 1.06 11.25 15.70
N VAL A 126 0.28 11.92 16.53
CA VAL A 126 -1.16 12.09 16.32
C VAL A 126 -1.42 12.89 15.04
N ALA A 127 -0.72 14.01 14.83
CA ALA A 127 -0.85 14.80 13.61
C ALA A 127 -0.47 13.96 12.37
N LEU A 128 0.60 13.17 12.46
CA LEU A 128 1.00 12.24 11.39
C LEU A 128 -0.09 11.20 11.08
N ARG A 129 -0.70 10.59 12.10
CA ARG A 129 -1.80 9.63 11.93
C ARG A 129 -3.01 10.26 11.24
N VAL A 130 -3.45 11.43 11.72
CA VAL A 130 -4.57 12.19 11.11
C VAL A 130 -4.25 12.50 9.63
N TYR A 131 -3.06 12.99 9.35
CA TYR A 131 -2.62 13.27 7.99
C TYR A 131 -2.69 12.02 7.09
N LEU A 132 -2.14 10.89 7.55
CA LEU A 132 -2.14 9.63 6.80
C LEU A 132 -3.56 9.14 6.52
N MET A 133 -4.46 9.16 7.52
CA MET A 133 -5.85 8.72 7.37
C MET A 133 -6.62 9.57 6.35
N VAL A 134 -6.46 10.90 6.39
CA VAL A 134 -7.09 11.81 5.42
C VAL A 134 -6.53 11.59 4.02
N MET A 135 -5.20 11.54 3.90
CA MET A 135 -4.54 11.32 2.61
C MET A 135 -4.85 9.94 2.04
N ALA A 136 -5.05 8.93 2.88
CA ALA A 136 -5.45 7.60 2.44
C ALA A 136 -6.85 7.60 1.79
N GLY A 137 -7.81 8.30 2.37
CA GLY A 137 -9.13 8.47 1.77
C GLY A 137 -9.07 9.23 0.44
N ILE A 138 -8.30 10.32 0.39
CA ILE A 138 -8.07 11.08 -0.85
C ILE A 138 -7.43 10.17 -1.91
N GLY A 139 -6.40 9.40 -1.55
CA GLY A 139 -5.72 8.48 -2.45
C GLY A 139 -6.65 7.41 -3.00
N LEU A 140 -7.50 6.82 -2.15
CA LEU A 140 -8.51 5.84 -2.58
C LEU A 140 -9.51 6.47 -3.55
N PHE A 141 -10.01 7.67 -3.25
CA PHE A 141 -10.90 8.41 -4.14
C PHE A 141 -10.26 8.64 -5.52
N LEU A 142 -9.02 9.13 -5.55
CA LEU A 142 -8.29 9.38 -6.79
C LEU A 142 -8.07 8.08 -7.59
N ALA A 143 -7.75 6.98 -6.92
CA ALA A 143 -7.61 5.68 -7.55
C ALA A 143 -8.93 5.21 -8.17
N MET A 144 -10.06 5.35 -7.46
CA MET A 144 -11.38 5.03 -7.98
C MET A 144 -11.75 5.87 -9.21
N LEU A 145 -11.39 7.15 -9.24
CA LEU A 145 -11.66 8.01 -10.39
C LEU A 145 -11.01 7.52 -11.69
N ALA A 146 -9.89 6.80 -11.61
CA ALA A 146 -9.23 6.21 -12.77
C ALA A 146 -10.10 5.14 -13.48
N TRP A 147 -11.03 4.52 -12.77
CA TRP A 147 -11.89 3.43 -13.25
C TRP A 147 -13.28 3.88 -13.76
N ARG A 148 -13.62 5.16 -13.60
CA ARG A 148 -14.92 5.68 -14.03
C ARG A 148 -15.08 5.71 -15.54
N GLY A 149 -16.33 5.64 -16.00
CA GLY A 149 -16.74 5.90 -17.38
C GLY A 149 -17.26 4.68 -18.13
N ARG A 150 -16.70 3.48 -17.92
CA ARG A 150 -17.21 2.24 -18.55
C ARG A 150 -17.92 1.32 -17.56
N ARG A 151 -17.70 1.55 -16.27
CA ARG A 151 -18.42 0.88 -15.18
C ARG A 151 -19.37 1.86 -14.52
N PRO A 152 -20.53 1.39 -14.02
CA PRO A 152 -21.36 2.21 -13.14
C PRO A 152 -20.54 2.70 -11.94
N ASP A 153 -20.68 3.98 -11.57
CA ASP A 153 -19.88 4.58 -10.50
C ASP A 153 -20.04 3.86 -9.15
N TRP A 154 -21.22 3.26 -8.88
CA TRP A 154 -21.43 2.46 -7.69
C TRP A 154 -20.63 1.13 -7.68
N VAL A 155 -20.33 0.55 -8.86
CA VAL A 155 -19.48 -0.65 -8.98
C VAL A 155 -18.04 -0.30 -8.62
N VAL A 156 -17.58 0.87 -9.07
CA VAL A 156 -16.25 1.39 -8.72
C VAL A 156 -16.17 1.67 -7.22
N ALA A 157 -17.23 2.29 -6.65
CA ALA A 157 -17.35 2.51 -5.21
C ALA A 157 -17.36 1.21 -4.40
N LEU A 158 -18.08 0.18 -4.88
CA LEU A 158 -18.10 -1.15 -4.27
C LEU A 158 -16.70 -1.78 -4.24
N ALA A 159 -15.91 -1.63 -5.30
CA ALA A 159 -14.51 -2.07 -5.29
C ALA A 159 -13.68 -1.32 -4.23
N GLY A 160 -13.92 -0.01 -4.09
CA GLY A 160 -13.32 0.79 -3.01
C GLY A 160 -13.72 0.30 -1.61
N VAL A 161 -14.98 -0.09 -1.41
CA VAL A 161 -15.47 -0.66 -0.13
C VAL A 161 -14.88 -2.04 0.13
N ILE A 162 -14.81 -2.91 -0.89
CA ILE A 162 -14.21 -4.25 -0.77
C ILE A 162 -12.74 -4.15 -0.37
N PHE A 163 -11.96 -3.30 -1.04
CA PHE A 163 -10.53 -3.12 -0.72
C PHE A 163 -10.34 -2.37 0.60
N GLY A 164 -11.02 -1.22 0.78
CA GLY A 164 -10.90 -0.39 1.98
C GLY A 164 -11.49 -1.06 3.23
N GLY A 165 -12.40 -2.02 3.07
CA GLY A 165 -12.94 -2.82 4.16
C GLY A 165 -11.98 -3.85 4.72
N LEU A 166 -10.90 -4.21 4.00
CA LEU A 166 -9.91 -5.16 4.49
C LEU A 166 -9.14 -4.58 5.68
N TRP A 167 -9.05 -5.36 6.77
CA TRP A 167 -8.31 -4.95 7.98
C TRP A 167 -6.88 -4.50 7.68
N VAL A 168 -6.21 -5.23 6.77
CA VAL A 168 -4.84 -4.89 6.39
C VAL A 168 -4.75 -3.60 5.60
N ALA A 169 -5.76 -3.26 4.78
CA ALA A 169 -5.81 -2.00 4.05
C ALA A 169 -6.01 -0.83 5.02
N GLN A 170 -6.96 -0.96 5.97
CA GLN A 170 -7.20 0.05 7.01
C GLN A 170 -5.95 0.26 7.86
N GLN A 171 -5.40 -0.80 8.43
CA GLN A 171 -4.21 -0.71 9.28
C GLN A 171 -3.02 -0.07 8.55
N GLN A 172 -2.73 -0.48 7.30
CA GLN A 172 -1.59 0.05 6.55
C GLN A 172 -1.82 1.48 6.04
N ALA A 173 -3.07 1.89 5.88
CA ALA A 173 -3.43 3.27 5.55
C ALA A 173 -3.19 4.22 6.73
N ALA A 174 -3.45 3.75 7.97
CA ALA A 174 -3.22 4.50 9.19
C ALA A 174 -1.76 4.49 9.67
N LEU A 175 -0.96 3.53 9.22
CA LEU A 175 0.45 3.40 9.58
C LEU A 175 1.37 4.03 8.52
N LEU A 176 2.55 4.45 8.96
CA LEU A 176 3.58 4.99 8.06
C LEU A 176 4.32 3.85 7.34
N LEU A 177 3.61 3.18 6.43
CA LEU A 177 4.08 2.01 5.67
C LEU A 177 3.70 2.13 4.18
N PRO A 178 4.56 1.69 3.23
CA PRO A 178 4.39 1.98 1.81
C PRO A 178 3.37 1.10 1.09
N SER A 179 2.92 -0.01 1.70
CA SER A 179 2.16 -1.05 0.98
C SER A 179 0.79 -0.59 0.51
N TYR A 180 0.05 0.16 1.34
CA TYR A 180 -1.23 0.76 0.96
C TYR A 180 -1.06 1.74 -0.21
N TRP A 181 -0.04 2.58 -0.15
CA TRP A 181 0.24 3.61 -1.16
C TRP A 181 0.63 3.00 -2.49
N SER A 182 1.43 1.93 -2.47
CA SER A 182 1.75 1.15 -3.68
C SER A 182 0.49 0.53 -4.28
N ALA A 183 -0.41 0.01 -3.46
CA ALA A 183 -1.65 -0.61 -3.92
C ALA A 183 -2.57 0.39 -4.63
N ILE A 184 -2.80 1.58 -4.04
CA ILE A 184 -3.66 2.60 -4.68
C ILE A 184 -3.00 3.21 -5.92
N GLY A 185 -1.66 3.36 -5.93
CA GLY A 185 -0.91 3.81 -7.11
C GLY A 185 -1.02 2.80 -8.26
N GLY A 186 -0.83 1.52 -7.97
CA GLY A 186 -1.01 0.43 -8.93
C GLY A 186 -2.44 0.34 -9.45
N LEU A 187 -3.43 0.44 -8.55
CA LEU A 187 -4.85 0.46 -8.91
C LEU A 187 -5.17 1.64 -9.85
N ALA A 188 -4.71 2.85 -9.52
CA ALA A 188 -4.90 4.03 -10.36
C ALA A 188 -4.25 3.87 -11.73
N GLY A 189 -2.99 3.42 -11.79
CA GLY A 189 -2.26 3.26 -13.03
C GLY A 189 -2.88 2.23 -13.97
N VAL A 190 -3.30 1.07 -13.45
CA VAL A 190 -4.01 0.04 -14.25
C VAL A 190 -5.36 0.59 -14.75
N GLY A 191 -6.09 1.34 -13.92
CA GLY A 191 -7.34 1.98 -14.33
C GLY A 191 -7.17 3.00 -15.45
N LEU A 192 -6.15 3.87 -15.35
CA LEU A 192 -5.80 4.86 -16.37
C LEU A 192 -5.40 4.22 -17.69
N PHE A 193 -4.58 3.16 -17.62
CA PHE A 193 -4.19 2.37 -18.79
C PHE A 193 -5.42 1.76 -19.49
N LEU A 194 -6.26 1.03 -18.75
CA LEU A 194 -7.43 0.39 -19.32
C LEU A 194 -8.40 1.41 -19.91
N ARG A 195 -8.59 2.55 -19.24
CA ARG A 195 -9.42 3.66 -19.75
C ARG A 195 -8.92 4.20 -21.09
N ALA A 196 -7.60 4.34 -21.26
CA ALA A 196 -7.01 4.77 -22.54
C ALA A 196 -7.19 3.71 -23.63
N MET A 197 -6.95 2.43 -23.30
CA MET A 197 -7.15 1.31 -24.23
C MET A 197 -8.63 1.14 -24.63
N GLU A 198 -9.57 1.38 -23.74
CA GLU A 198 -11.00 1.34 -23.99
C GLU A 198 -11.46 2.43 -24.96
N ARG A 199 -10.95 3.65 -24.78
CA ARG A 199 -11.27 4.80 -25.64
C ARG A 199 -10.61 4.74 -27.00
N GLY A 200 -9.54 3.94 -27.16
CA GLY A 200 -8.72 3.91 -28.38
C GLY A 200 -7.92 5.18 -28.61
N ARG A 201 -7.89 6.10 -27.63
CA ARG A 201 -7.14 7.36 -27.65
C ARG A 201 -6.68 7.73 -26.24
N SER A 202 -5.58 8.46 -26.16
CA SER A 202 -5.10 9.08 -24.93
C SER A 202 -5.06 10.59 -25.07
N SER A 203 -5.42 11.31 -24.01
CA SER A 203 -5.13 12.74 -23.89
C SER A 203 -3.76 12.92 -23.26
N THR A 204 -3.12 14.08 -23.52
CA THR A 204 -1.85 14.43 -22.86
C THR A 204 -1.95 14.33 -21.34
N LEU A 205 -3.05 14.80 -20.77
CA LEU A 205 -3.32 14.67 -19.33
C LEU A 205 -3.42 13.20 -18.90
N GLY A 206 -4.09 12.34 -19.66
CA GLY A 206 -4.20 10.90 -19.35
C GLY A 206 -2.85 10.20 -19.36
N VAL A 207 -1.98 10.53 -20.31
CA VAL A 207 -0.60 10.04 -20.40
C VAL A 207 0.22 10.53 -19.19
N ALA A 208 0.13 11.81 -18.86
CA ALA A 208 0.82 12.39 -17.70
C ALA A 208 0.37 11.78 -16.37
N LEU A 209 -0.94 11.58 -16.19
CA LEU A 209 -1.48 10.93 -14.98
C LEU A 209 -1.05 9.47 -14.88
N LEU A 210 -0.97 8.74 -16.00
CA LEU A 210 -0.43 7.39 -16.00
C LEU A 210 1.04 7.38 -15.58
N ALA A 211 1.87 8.25 -16.16
CA ALA A 211 3.27 8.38 -15.78
C ALA A 211 3.40 8.75 -14.27
N ALA A 212 2.58 9.66 -13.78
CA ALA A 212 2.56 10.04 -12.36
C ALA A 212 2.18 8.88 -11.44
N ALA A 213 1.17 8.06 -11.80
CA ALA A 213 0.77 6.89 -11.04
C ALA A 213 1.87 5.82 -11.01
N VAL A 214 2.56 5.60 -12.15
CA VAL A 214 3.71 4.69 -12.25
C VAL A 214 4.86 5.19 -11.37
N THR A 215 5.23 6.48 -11.48
CA THR A 215 6.27 7.12 -10.65
C THR A 215 5.94 6.99 -9.16
N PHE A 216 4.71 7.32 -8.77
CA PHE A 216 4.25 7.22 -7.39
C PHE A 216 4.39 5.80 -6.86
N THR A 217 3.90 4.80 -7.61
CA THR A 217 4.02 3.38 -7.22
C THR A 217 5.48 2.97 -7.08
N ALA A 218 6.34 3.39 -8.01
CA ALA A 218 7.76 3.05 -8.01
C ALA A 218 8.52 3.72 -6.86
N LEU A 219 8.20 4.97 -6.52
CA LEU A 219 8.76 5.65 -5.35
C LEU A 219 8.32 5.00 -4.03
N MET A 220 7.10 4.45 -3.97
CA MET A 220 6.63 3.71 -2.79
C MET A 220 7.27 2.33 -2.71
N ARG A 221 7.22 1.56 -3.81
CA ARG A 221 7.74 0.19 -3.89
C ARG A 221 8.19 -0.14 -5.33
N PRO A 222 9.49 0.00 -5.65
CA PRO A 222 10.00 -0.22 -7.00
C PRO A 222 9.64 -1.59 -7.58
N ALA A 223 9.69 -2.65 -6.78
CA ALA A 223 9.39 -4.01 -7.22
C ALA A 223 7.93 -4.19 -7.66
N ASP A 224 6.97 -3.61 -6.91
CA ASP A 224 5.55 -3.64 -7.28
C ASP A 224 5.33 -2.92 -8.61
N ALA A 225 5.93 -1.75 -8.78
CA ALA A 225 5.79 -0.96 -10.00
C ALA A 225 6.35 -1.69 -11.23
N VAL A 226 7.55 -2.28 -11.12
CA VAL A 226 8.18 -3.03 -12.21
C VAL A 226 7.29 -4.21 -12.64
N VAL A 227 6.74 -4.96 -11.69
CA VAL A 227 5.89 -6.11 -12.01
C VAL A 227 4.55 -5.67 -12.60
N ILE A 228 3.83 -4.76 -11.94
CA ILE A 228 2.50 -4.31 -12.39
C ILE A 228 2.62 -3.67 -13.78
N PHE A 229 3.50 -2.69 -13.93
CA PHE A 229 3.57 -1.90 -15.16
C PHE A 229 4.39 -2.59 -16.27
N GLY A 230 5.28 -3.51 -15.94
CA GLY A 230 5.87 -4.43 -16.89
C GLY A 230 4.82 -5.34 -17.53
N LEU A 231 3.92 -5.93 -16.75
CA LEU A 231 2.79 -6.72 -17.27
C LEU A 231 1.81 -5.86 -18.06
N VAL A 232 1.50 -4.64 -17.59
CA VAL A 232 0.66 -3.69 -18.34
C VAL A 232 1.27 -3.36 -19.69
N LEU A 233 2.60 -3.18 -19.77
CA LEU A 233 3.31 -2.93 -21.02
C LEU A 233 3.21 -4.12 -21.99
N VAL A 234 3.39 -5.34 -21.49
CA VAL A 234 3.19 -6.56 -22.29
C VAL A 234 1.76 -6.63 -22.82
N ILE A 235 0.77 -6.33 -21.96
CA ILE A 235 -0.64 -6.31 -22.36
C ILE A 235 -0.90 -5.21 -23.41
N ALA A 236 -0.28 -4.04 -23.26
CA ALA A 236 -0.42 -2.96 -24.24
C ALA A 236 0.02 -3.39 -25.64
N VAL A 237 1.13 -4.11 -25.74
CA VAL A 237 1.67 -4.62 -27.01
C VAL A 237 0.79 -5.74 -27.56
N THR A 238 0.39 -6.72 -26.74
CA THR A 238 -0.38 -7.89 -27.18
C THR A 238 -1.84 -7.56 -27.49
N ALA A 239 -2.44 -6.59 -26.76
CA ALA A 239 -3.80 -6.12 -27.02
C ALA A 239 -3.88 -5.07 -28.14
N ARG A 240 -2.78 -4.78 -28.82
CA ARG A 240 -2.71 -3.80 -29.92
C ARG A 240 -3.68 -4.17 -31.04
N PRO A 241 -4.54 -3.23 -31.49
CA PRO A 241 -5.39 -3.47 -32.66
C PRO A 241 -4.55 -3.54 -33.92
N TRP A 242 -4.80 -4.54 -34.77
CA TRP A 242 -4.22 -4.57 -36.12
C TRP A 242 -4.76 -3.36 -36.91
N GLY A 243 -3.86 -2.51 -37.38
CA GLY A 243 -4.21 -1.34 -38.21
C GLY A 243 -4.55 -0.05 -37.48
N GLN A 244 -4.62 -0.01 -36.15
CA GLN A 244 -4.88 1.24 -35.42
C GLN A 244 -3.83 1.53 -34.34
N ALA A 245 -3.46 2.83 -34.28
CA ALA A 245 -2.87 3.53 -33.13
C ALA A 245 -1.59 2.92 -32.56
N THR A 246 -0.58 2.74 -33.41
CA THR A 246 0.81 2.66 -32.91
C THR A 246 1.08 3.82 -31.94
N SER A 247 0.56 5.02 -32.24
CA SER A 247 0.66 6.21 -31.42
C SER A 247 0.10 6.05 -30.00
N LEU A 248 -1.05 5.39 -29.82
CA LEU A 248 -1.61 5.15 -28.49
C LEU A 248 -0.72 4.24 -27.65
N VAL A 249 -0.31 3.08 -28.21
CA VAL A 249 0.54 2.13 -27.51
C VAL A 249 1.89 2.76 -27.20
N THR A 250 2.47 3.51 -28.14
CA THR A 250 3.73 4.24 -27.93
C THR A 250 3.61 5.29 -26.84
N ALA A 251 2.50 6.06 -26.81
CA ALA A 251 2.29 7.06 -25.77
C ALA A 251 2.13 6.43 -24.36
N LEU A 252 1.38 5.31 -24.26
CA LEU A 252 1.21 4.59 -23.00
C LEU A 252 2.51 3.91 -22.56
N ALA A 253 3.23 3.29 -23.48
CA ALA A 253 4.55 2.70 -23.20
C ALA A 253 5.55 3.78 -22.76
N GLY A 254 5.58 4.92 -23.46
CA GLY A 254 6.40 6.07 -23.09
C GLY A 254 6.09 6.59 -21.68
N ALA A 255 4.79 6.69 -21.33
CA ALA A 255 4.37 7.08 -19.98
C ALA A 255 4.84 6.10 -18.89
N ILE A 256 4.71 4.80 -19.15
CA ILE A 256 5.15 3.74 -18.22
C ILE A 256 6.67 3.79 -18.08
N VAL A 257 7.41 3.82 -19.19
CA VAL A 257 8.88 3.87 -19.16
C VAL A 257 9.37 5.13 -18.44
N ALA A 258 8.80 6.30 -18.75
CA ALA A 258 9.14 7.56 -18.08
C ALA A 258 8.85 7.50 -16.56
N GLY A 259 7.69 6.99 -16.18
CA GLY A 259 7.33 6.85 -14.77
C GLY A 259 8.25 5.87 -14.01
N LEU A 260 8.59 4.74 -14.62
CA LEU A 260 9.57 3.80 -14.07
C LEU A 260 10.98 4.40 -14.02
N ALA A 261 11.39 5.13 -15.05
CA ALA A 261 12.70 5.77 -15.11
C ALA A 261 12.87 6.79 -13.98
N ILE A 262 11.83 7.56 -13.65
CA ILE A 262 11.85 8.52 -12.55
C ILE A 262 11.86 7.78 -11.19
N GLY A 263 10.91 6.88 -10.94
CA GLY A 263 10.74 6.28 -9.62
C GLY A 263 11.75 5.18 -9.30
N VAL A 264 12.07 4.29 -10.28
CA VAL A 264 13.12 3.28 -10.11
C VAL A 264 14.51 3.91 -10.26
N GLY A 265 14.64 4.95 -11.11
CA GLY A 265 15.88 5.71 -11.28
C GLY A 265 16.34 6.36 -9.97
N GLU A 266 15.41 6.90 -9.16
CA GLU A 266 15.72 7.39 -7.81
C GLU A 266 16.35 6.27 -6.97
N TRP A 267 15.71 5.08 -6.92
CA TRP A 267 16.22 3.94 -6.15
C TRP A 267 17.58 3.44 -6.65
N VAL A 268 17.80 3.45 -7.96
CA VAL A 268 19.11 3.09 -8.58
C VAL A 268 20.17 4.10 -8.20
N THR A 269 19.88 5.40 -8.31
CA THR A 269 20.79 6.48 -7.90
C THR A 269 21.18 6.36 -6.44
N GLU A 270 20.21 6.17 -5.56
CA GLU A 270 20.44 5.95 -4.14
C GLU A 270 21.29 4.68 -3.89
N SER A 271 21.09 3.64 -4.71
CA SER A 271 21.88 2.40 -4.59
C SER A 271 23.36 2.63 -4.85
N TYR A 272 23.71 3.47 -5.82
CA TYR A 272 25.11 3.84 -6.06
C TYR A 272 25.67 4.73 -4.96
N LEU A 273 24.89 5.67 -4.46
CA LEU A 273 25.35 6.62 -3.45
C LEU A 273 25.60 5.98 -2.05
N TYR A 274 24.79 5.00 -1.65
CA TYR A 274 24.80 4.50 -0.27
C TYR A 274 25.04 3.00 -0.12
N PHE A 275 24.87 2.20 -1.18
CA PHE A 275 24.93 0.74 -1.08
C PHE A 275 26.00 0.11 -1.98
N GLY A 276 26.75 0.92 -2.73
CA GLY A 276 27.77 0.43 -3.67
C GLY A 276 27.20 -0.23 -4.91
N GLY A 277 25.95 0.11 -5.29
CA GLY A 277 25.28 -0.26 -6.51
C GLY A 277 24.03 -1.13 -6.31
N PRO A 278 23.18 -1.23 -7.36
CA PRO A 278 21.89 -1.91 -7.29
C PRO A 278 22.01 -3.40 -6.95
N LEU A 279 22.99 -4.12 -7.47
CA LEU A 279 23.18 -5.54 -7.19
C LEU A 279 23.55 -5.79 -5.72
N ARG A 280 24.44 -4.98 -5.14
CA ARG A 280 24.78 -5.07 -3.71
C ARG A 280 23.57 -4.77 -2.84
N ARG A 281 22.79 -3.75 -3.20
CA ARG A 281 21.54 -3.42 -2.51
C ARG A 281 20.53 -4.57 -2.57
N LEU A 282 20.35 -5.22 -3.74
CA LEU A 282 19.48 -6.40 -3.88
C LEU A 282 19.96 -7.59 -3.04
N HIS A 283 21.28 -7.83 -2.95
CA HIS A 283 21.83 -8.86 -2.09
C HIS A 283 21.56 -8.55 -0.62
N ALA A 284 21.75 -7.30 -0.18
CA ALA A 284 21.44 -6.87 1.19
C ALA A 284 19.96 -7.04 1.52
N MET A 285 19.06 -6.68 0.59
CA MET A 285 17.61 -6.92 0.73
C MET A 285 17.28 -8.41 0.85
N SER A 286 17.89 -9.24 0.03
CA SER A 286 17.69 -10.69 0.07
C SER A 286 18.15 -11.30 1.40
N ALA A 287 19.32 -10.88 1.89
CA ALA A 287 19.85 -11.31 3.18
C ALA A 287 18.93 -10.88 4.34
N ALA A 288 18.44 -9.63 4.33
CA ALA A 288 17.51 -9.11 5.32
C ALA A 288 16.16 -9.86 5.32
N SER A 289 15.73 -10.37 4.15
CA SER A 289 14.50 -11.16 3.98
C SER A 289 14.66 -12.65 4.30
N GLY A 290 15.85 -13.10 4.73
CA GLY A 290 16.11 -14.51 5.03
C GLY A 290 16.37 -15.38 3.80
N GLY A 291 16.68 -14.77 2.65
CA GLY A 291 16.96 -15.44 1.38
C GLY A 291 15.74 -15.56 0.46
N ARG A 292 15.91 -16.23 -0.68
CA ARG A 292 14.89 -16.41 -1.70
C ARG A 292 14.66 -17.90 -1.98
N LYS A 293 13.45 -18.37 -1.78
CA LYS A 293 12.98 -19.68 -2.24
C LYS A 293 11.58 -19.50 -2.81
N LEU A 294 11.34 -19.99 -4.01
CA LEU A 294 10.00 -19.98 -4.57
C LEU A 294 9.11 -20.92 -3.73
N ASN A 295 8.14 -20.35 -3.06
CA ASN A 295 7.17 -21.08 -2.25
C ASN A 295 5.77 -20.47 -2.42
N LEU A 296 5.10 -20.84 -3.51
CA LEU A 296 3.76 -20.35 -3.83
C LEU A 296 2.74 -20.70 -2.74
N LEU A 297 2.90 -21.86 -2.08
CA LEU A 297 2.00 -22.29 -1.01
C LEU A 297 2.24 -21.52 0.29
N ASN A 298 3.39 -20.90 0.46
CA ASN A 298 3.70 -20.18 1.68
C ASN A 298 2.80 -18.96 1.87
N ASN A 299 2.54 -18.20 0.82
CA ASN A 299 1.56 -17.12 0.85
C ASN A 299 0.15 -17.64 1.21
N LEU A 300 -0.30 -18.75 0.64
CA LEU A 300 -1.58 -19.37 1.02
C LEU A 300 -1.57 -19.82 2.49
N ARG A 301 -0.48 -20.37 2.96
CA ARG A 301 -0.32 -20.78 4.35
C ARG A 301 -0.35 -19.60 5.33
N ILE A 302 0.27 -18.49 4.98
CA ILE A 302 0.21 -17.26 5.74
C ILE A 302 -1.18 -16.66 5.63
N MET A 303 -1.79 -16.74 4.48
CA MET A 303 -3.12 -16.23 4.18
C MET A 303 -4.23 -17.08 4.82
N SER A 304 -4.00 -18.34 5.18
CA SER A 304 -4.95 -19.12 5.99
C SER A 304 -5.14 -18.57 7.41
N GLY A 305 -4.13 -17.83 7.92
CA GLY A 305 -4.27 -16.95 9.06
C GLY A 305 -4.34 -15.48 8.66
N GLY A 306 -4.02 -15.13 7.46
CA GLY A 306 -3.55 -13.84 7.03
C GLY A 306 -4.58 -12.88 6.49
N LEU A 307 -5.77 -13.31 6.11
CA LEU A 307 -6.91 -12.39 6.09
C LEU A 307 -7.29 -11.99 7.52
N VAL A 308 -6.86 -12.77 8.50
CA VAL A 308 -7.28 -12.67 9.90
C VAL A 308 -6.13 -12.31 10.84
N SER A 309 -4.91 -12.75 10.61
CA SER A 309 -3.77 -12.44 11.49
C SER A 309 -2.45 -12.58 10.75
N SER A 310 -1.73 -11.50 10.56
CA SER A 310 -0.34 -11.54 10.14
C SER A 310 0.54 -11.06 11.28
N LYS A 311 1.17 -11.97 11.99
CA LYS A 311 2.21 -11.63 12.95
C LYS A 311 3.57 -11.86 12.30
N PRO A 312 4.19 -10.84 11.67
CA PRO A 312 5.54 -10.96 11.19
C PRO A 312 6.46 -11.15 12.41
N GLY A 313 7.19 -12.25 12.43
CA GLY A 313 8.15 -12.53 13.49
C GLY A 313 7.60 -13.31 14.70
N PHE A 314 6.34 -13.71 14.72
CA PHE A 314 5.81 -14.60 15.76
C PHE A 314 5.78 -16.04 15.28
N PRO A 315 6.33 -17.00 16.04
CA PRO A 315 6.40 -18.42 15.66
C PRO A 315 5.05 -19.14 15.64
N SER A 316 3.95 -18.45 15.88
CA SER A 316 2.64 -19.05 16.16
C SER A 316 1.83 -19.48 14.93
N ILE A 317 2.24 -19.12 13.68
CA ILE A 317 1.59 -19.67 12.50
C ILE A 317 2.32 -20.95 12.08
N ARG A 318 2.32 -21.94 12.96
CA ARG A 318 2.70 -23.31 12.61
C ARG A 318 1.48 -23.99 12.01
N GLY A 319 1.50 -24.17 10.70
CA GLY A 319 0.48 -24.97 10.00
C GLY A 319 -0.72 -24.18 9.50
N TRP A 320 -1.67 -24.88 8.97
CA TRP A 320 -2.99 -24.42 8.52
C TRP A 320 -3.90 -24.17 9.73
N SER A 321 -3.62 -23.13 10.52
CA SER A 321 -4.26 -22.94 11.82
C SER A 321 -5.76 -22.61 11.73
N HIS A 322 -6.23 -22.08 10.59
CA HIS A 322 -7.63 -21.73 10.37
C HIS A 322 -8.10 -22.02 8.94
N PRO A 323 -8.25 -23.30 8.56
CA PRO A 323 -8.69 -23.68 7.22
C PRO A 323 -9.97 -22.98 6.73
N PRO A 324 -11.00 -22.69 7.59
CA PRO A 324 -12.18 -21.98 7.15
C PRO A 324 -11.92 -20.60 6.56
N LEU A 325 -10.82 -19.93 6.96
CA LEU A 325 -10.46 -18.61 6.44
C LEU A 325 -9.94 -18.67 5.00
N LEU A 326 -9.49 -19.83 4.53
CA LEU A 326 -9.20 -20.04 3.11
C LEU A 326 -10.45 -19.90 2.24
N ALA A 327 -11.65 -20.11 2.81
CA ALA A 327 -12.90 -19.92 2.09
C ALA A 327 -13.05 -18.49 1.57
N TRP A 328 -12.60 -17.47 2.33
CA TRP A 328 -12.60 -16.09 1.87
C TRP A 328 -11.70 -15.87 0.65
N TRP A 329 -10.52 -16.49 0.66
CA TRP A 329 -9.60 -16.41 -0.48
C TRP A 329 -10.13 -17.14 -1.71
N ALA A 330 -10.71 -18.34 -1.50
CA ALA A 330 -11.37 -19.06 -2.57
C ALA A 330 -12.53 -18.25 -3.15
N ALA A 331 -13.37 -17.67 -2.29
CA ALA A 331 -14.48 -16.82 -2.71
C ALA A 331 -13.99 -15.59 -3.48
N PHE A 332 -12.92 -14.92 -3.01
CA PHE A 332 -12.35 -13.77 -3.69
C PHE A 332 -11.74 -14.14 -5.05
N GLY A 333 -11.04 -15.28 -5.14
CA GLY A 333 -10.52 -15.83 -6.40
C GLY A 333 -11.64 -16.19 -7.38
N VAL A 334 -12.70 -16.86 -6.92
CA VAL A 334 -13.87 -17.20 -7.73
C VAL A 334 -14.58 -15.94 -8.21
N LEU A 335 -14.79 -14.95 -7.33
CA LEU A 335 -15.37 -13.66 -7.72
C LEU A 335 -14.51 -12.94 -8.75
N ALA A 336 -13.17 -12.99 -8.60
CA ALA A 336 -12.28 -12.37 -9.58
C ALA A 336 -12.41 -13.01 -10.97
N LEU A 337 -12.52 -14.34 -11.05
CA LEU A 337 -12.73 -15.07 -12.31
C LEU A 337 -14.09 -14.75 -12.94
N ILE A 338 -15.16 -14.78 -12.13
CA ILE A 338 -16.50 -14.36 -12.57
C ILE A 338 -16.47 -12.91 -13.06
N GLY A 339 -15.70 -12.04 -12.37
CA GLY A 339 -15.54 -10.64 -12.72
C GLY A 339 -14.85 -10.43 -14.06
N VAL A 340 -13.84 -11.24 -14.40
CA VAL A 340 -13.22 -11.23 -15.73
C VAL A 340 -14.27 -11.56 -16.80
N TYR A 341 -15.06 -12.60 -16.57
CA TYR A 341 -16.14 -12.97 -17.48
C TYR A 341 -17.19 -11.85 -17.61
N ALA A 342 -17.62 -11.28 -16.49
CA ALA A 342 -18.56 -10.18 -16.44
C ALA A 342 -18.05 -8.96 -17.20
N ALA A 343 -16.84 -8.47 -16.87
CA ALA A 343 -16.21 -7.34 -17.55
C ALA A 343 -16.04 -7.60 -19.05
N ARG A 344 -15.70 -8.84 -19.45
CA ARG A 344 -15.67 -9.23 -20.86
C ARG A 344 -17.02 -9.04 -21.54
N ARG A 345 -18.12 -9.31 -20.83
CA ARG A 345 -19.47 -9.22 -21.38
C ARG A 345 -19.99 -7.78 -21.50
N TYR A 346 -19.86 -6.96 -20.44
CA TYR A 346 -20.51 -5.65 -20.42
C TYR A 346 -19.57 -4.45 -20.67
N VAL A 347 -18.25 -4.61 -20.42
CA VAL A 347 -17.26 -3.54 -20.67
C VAL A 347 -16.59 -3.70 -22.03
N TYR A 348 -16.24 -4.95 -22.40
CA TYR A 348 -15.40 -5.26 -23.57
C TYR A 348 -16.13 -6.08 -24.63
N ALA A 349 -17.47 -6.04 -24.68
CA ALA A 349 -18.30 -6.88 -25.55
C ALA A 349 -17.87 -6.86 -27.02
N ASP A 350 -17.53 -5.69 -27.56
CA ASP A 350 -17.17 -5.48 -28.96
C ASP A 350 -15.74 -5.91 -29.32
N ARG A 351 -15.00 -6.43 -28.36
CA ARG A 351 -13.54 -6.63 -28.49
C ARG A 351 -13.16 -8.10 -28.37
N ARG A 352 -13.42 -8.96 -29.29
CA ARG A 352 -13.05 -10.39 -29.40
C ARG A 352 -11.94 -10.84 -28.38
N TYR A 353 -10.81 -11.41 -28.83
CA TYR A 353 -9.68 -11.85 -27.99
C TYR A 353 -9.13 -10.71 -27.10
N ARG A 354 -8.97 -9.51 -27.65
CA ARG A 354 -8.50 -8.34 -26.93
C ARG A 354 -9.38 -7.99 -25.73
N GLY A 355 -10.69 -8.20 -25.82
CA GLY A 355 -11.62 -8.00 -24.72
C GLY A 355 -11.35 -8.88 -23.52
N TRP A 356 -10.97 -10.15 -23.72
CA TRP A 356 -10.59 -11.05 -22.65
C TRP A 356 -9.31 -10.59 -21.97
N LEU A 357 -8.29 -10.20 -22.73
CA LEU A 357 -7.01 -9.75 -22.20
C LEU A 357 -7.15 -8.46 -21.36
N LEU A 358 -7.95 -7.49 -21.84
CA LEU A 358 -8.24 -6.26 -21.10
C LEU A 358 -9.07 -6.53 -19.84
N ALA A 359 -10.06 -7.42 -19.91
CA ALA A 359 -10.86 -7.83 -18.75
C ALA A 359 -10.01 -8.55 -17.68
N ALA A 360 -9.05 -9.36 -18.11
CA ALA A 360 -8.17 -10.11 -17.22
C ALA A 360 -7.00 -9.27 -16.66
N THR A 361 -6.73 -8.05 -17.18
CA THR A 361 -5.58 -7.23 -16.79
C THR A 361 -5.42 -7.07 -15.26
N PRO A 362 -6.47 -6.73 -14.49
CA PRO A 362 -6.32 -6.61 -13.04
C PRO A 362 -5.87 -7.91 -12.38
N VAL A 363 -6.43 -9.04 -12.82
CA VAL A 363 -6.09 -10.38 -12.29
C VAL A 363 -4.66 -10.78 -12.68
N ILE A 364 -4.25 -10.51 -13.93
CA ILE A 364 -2.88 -10.79 -14.40
C ILE A 364 -1.86 -10.02 -13.58
N CYS A 365 -2.09 -8.72 -13.37
CA CYS A 365 -1.21 -7.89 -12.53
C CYS A 365 -1.20 -8.35 -11.07
N ALA A 366 -2.36 -8.72 -10.53
CA ALA A 366 -2.46 -9.28 -9.18
C ALA A 366 -1.66 -10.57 -9.02
N LEU A 367 -1.78 -11.50 -9.98
CA LEU A 367 -1.00 -12.75 -9.99
C LEU A 367 0.51 -12.50 -10.11
N GLY A 368 0.92 -11.50 -10.90
CA GLY A 368 2.32 -11.09 -10.99
C GLY A 368 2.90 -10.63 -9.65
N VAL A 369 2.17 -9.77 -8.92
CA VAL A 369 2.57 -9.33 -7.59
C VAL A 369 2.55 -10.49 -6.58
N TYR A 370 1.54 -11.37 -6.66
CA TYR A 370 1.48 -12.57 -5.84
C TYR A 370 2.72 -13.46 -6.05
N ALA A 371 3.10 -13.69 -7.30
CA ALA A 371 4.30 -14.47 -7.66
C ALA A 371 5.58 -13.79 -7.13
N LEU A 372 5.71 -12.47 -7.26
CA LEU A 372 6.84 -11.70 -6.72
C LEU A 372 7.03 -11.97 -5.22
N TYR A 373 5.93 -11.90 -4.44
CA TYR A 373 5.98 -12.10 -2.98
C TYR A 373 5.89 -13.57 -2.55
N SER A 374 5.93 -14.49 -3.48
CA SER A 374 6.15 -15.92 -3.21
C SER A 374 7.64 -16.31 -3.19
N LEU A 375 8.56 -15.40 -3.53
CA LEU A 375 10.01 -15.61 -3.53
C LEU A 375 10.69 -15.41 -2.16
N PRO A 376 10.29 -14.44 -1.29
CA PRO A 376 10.93 -14.25 0.01
C PRO A 376 10.63 -15.41 0.98
N VAL A 377 11.60 -15.70 1.84
CA VAL A 377 11.42 -16.71 2.91
C VAL A 377 10.61 -16.14 4.08
N ARG A 378 10.71 -14.83 4.33
CA ARG A 378 9.91 -14.13 5.35
C ARG A 378 8.73 -13.46 4.69
N ASP A 379 7.55 -13.93 5.03
CA ASP A 379 6.31 -13.51 4.42
C ASP A 379 5.58 -12.50 5.28
N ASN A 380 4.95 -11.55 4.60
CA ASN A 380 4.15 -10.54 5.24
C ASN A 380 2.97 -10.19 4.34
N THR A 381 1.75 -10.49 4.81
CA THR A 381 0.51 -10.24 4.06
C THR A 381 0.33 -8.80 3.61
N ARG A 382 0.94 -7.84 4.32
CA ARG A 382 0.90 -6.41 3.91
C ARG A 382 1.44 -6.19 2.48
N TYR A 383 2.34 -7.03 2.01
CA TYR A 383 2.92 -6.90 0.66
C TYR A 383 1.96 -7.28 -0.45
N LEU A 384 0.90 -8.02 -0.14
CA LEU A 384 -0.11 -8.44 -1.10
C LEU A 384 -1.23 -7.40 -1.31
N GLN A 385 -1.13 -6.20 -0.74
CA GLN A 385 -2.17 -5.18 -0.90
C GLN A 385 -2.46 -4.79 -2.35
N PRO A 386 -1.48 -4.67 -3.27
CA PRO A 386 -1.78 -4.44 -4.68
C PRO A 386 -2.60 -5.60 -5.30
N VAL A 387 -2.38 -6.85 -4.83
CA VAL A 387 -3.18 -8.01 -5.27
C VAL A 387 -4.65 -7.77 -4.94
N TRP A 388 -4.95 -7.43 -3.69
CA TRP A 388 -6.32 -7.23 -3.23
C TRP A 388 -6.99 -6.02 -3.85
N ALA A 389 -6.27 -4.91 -4.00
CA ALA A 389 -6.78 -3.72 -4.65
C ALA A 389 -7.21 -3.99 -6.10
N LEU A 390 -6.41 -4.73 -6.86
CA LEU A 390 -6.69 -5.09 -8.24
C LEU A 390 -7.82 -6.13 -8.35
N LEU A 391 -7.82 -7.16 -7.47
CA LEU A 391 -8.89 -8.16 -7.46
C LEU A 391 -10.23 -7.57 -7.00
N ALA A 392 -10.26 -6.54 -6.17
CA ALA A 392 -11.48 -5.88 -5.72
C ALA A 392 -12.29 -5.31 -6.88
N ILE A 393 -11.64 -4.80 -7.93
CA ILE A 393 -12.33 -4.35 -9.16
C ILE A 393 -13.03 -5.52 -9.84
N SER A 394 -12.32 -6.64 -10.01
CA SER A 394 -12.91 -7.83 -10.63
C SER A 394 -14.03 -8.42 -9.77
N ALA A 395 -13.88 -8.44 -8.45
CA ALA A 395 -14.92 -8.89 -7.52
C ALA A 395 -16.18 -8.00 -7.61
N ALA A 396 -16.01 -6.68 -7.71
CA ALA A 396 -17.13 -5.76 -7.89
C ALA A 396 -17.84 -5.95 -9.24
N ASP A 397 -17.08 -6.20 -10.32
CA ASP A 397 -17.63 -6.58 -11.64
C ASP A 397 -18.44 -7.88 -11.55
N ALA A 398 -17.96 -8.88 -10.78
CA ALA A 398 -18.70 -10.12 -10.53
C ALA A 398 -20.02 -9.87 -9.79
N ILE A 399 -19.98 -9.14 -8.70
CA ILE A 399 -21.17 -8.81 -7.90
C ILE A 399 -22.18 -8.05 -8.77
N TYR A 400 -21.71 -7.08 -9.55
CA TYR A 400 -22.56 -6.37 -10.52
C TYR A 400 -23.29 -7.34 -11.44
N TRP A 401 -22.56 -8.26 -12.05
CA TRP A 401 -23.15 -9.23 -12.98
C TRP A 401 -24.11 -10.17 -12.26
N LEU A 402 -23.73 -10.70 -11.11
CA LEU A 402 -24.57 -11.61 -10.31
C LEU A 402 -25.89 -10.99 -9.87
N VAL A 403 -25.92 -9.68 -9.58
CA VAL A 403 -27.14 -8.99 -9.16
C VAL A 403 -27.95 -8.42 -10.32
N THR A 404 -27.37 -8.27 -11.51
CA THR A 404 -28.07 -7.68 -12.68
C THR A 404 -28.51 -8.71 -13.69
N ALA A 405 -27.81 -9.83 -13.87
CA ALA A 405 -28.15 -10.88 -14.84
C ALA A 405 -29.44 -11.64 -14.51
N PRO A 406 -29.75 -12.02 -13.24
CA PRO A 406 -30.98 -12.68 -12.88
C PRO A 406 -32.18 -11.74 -12.98
N ARG A 407 -33.40 -12.32 -13.20
CA ARG A 407 -34.66 -11.59 -13.25
C ARG A 407 -35.62 -12.03 -12.14
N GLY A 408 -36.58 -11.17 -11.81
CA GLY A 408 -37.63 -11.48 -10.85
C GLY A 408 -37.08 -11.83 -9.45
N ARG A 409 -37.63 -12.86 -8.84
CA ARG A 409 -37.26 -13.30 -7.46
C ARG A 409 -35.79 -13.71 -7.32
N LEU A 410 -35.18 -14.29 -8.37
CA LEU A 410 -33.79 -14.67 -8.37
C LEU A 410 -32.85 -13.46 -8.23
N ARG A 411 -33.23 -12.31 -8.78
CA ARG A 411 -32.49 -11.06 -8.62
C ARG A 411 -32.50 -10.57 -7.17
N VAL A 412 -33.66 -10.61 -6.53
CA VAL A 412 -33.80 -10.22 -5.12
C VAL A 412 -32.96 -11.13 -4.24
N ALA A 413 -33.01 -12.45 -4.48
CA ALA A 413 -32.17 -13.41 -3.75
C ALA A 413 -30.67 -13.15 -3.98
N ALA A 414 -30.24 -12.89 -5.21
CA ALA A 414 -28.84 -12.59 -5.52
C ALA A 414 -28.35 -11.31 -4.82
N ILE A 415 -29.19 -10.26 -4.77
CA ILE A 415 -28.86 -9.02 -4.05
C ILE A 415 -28.76 -9.31 -2.54
N ALA A 416 -29.71 -10.05 -1.96
CA ALA A 416 -29.67 -10.41 -0.54
C ALA A 416 -28.40 -11.20 -0.19
N VAL A 417 -28.05 -12.21 -0.99
CA VAL A 417 -26.82 -12.99 -0.80
C VAL A 417 -25.58 -12.11 -0.92
N ALA A 418 -25.51 -11.21 -1.90
CA ALA A 418 -24.39 -10.29 -2.04
C ALA A 418 -24.27 -9.34 -0.84
N CYS A 419 -25.38 -8.80 -0.34
CA CYS A 419 -25.38 -7.95 0.85
C CYS A 419 -24.92 -8.72 2.10
N VAL A 420 -25.40 -9.94 2.31
CA VAL A 420 -24.98 -10.80 3.44
C VAL A 420 -23.50 -11.13 3.32
N PHE A 421 -23.02 -11.48 2.13
CA PHE A 421 -21.61 -11.79 1.89
C PHE A 421 -20.70 -10.59 2.22
N VAL A 422 -21.04 -9.40 1.69
CA VAL A 422 -20.25 -8.18 1.96
C VAL A 422 -20.30 -7.79 3.44
N ALA A 423 -21.46 -7.91 4.08
CA ALA A 423 -21.60 -7.61 5.50
C ALA A 423 -20.79 -8.59 6.38
N ALA A 424 -20.82 -9.89 6.06
CA ALA A 424 -20.06 -10.90 6.76
C ALA A 424 -18.55 -10.69 6.59
N GLU A 425 -18.09 -10.33 5.37
CA GLU A 425 -16.70 -9.98 5.11
C GLU A 425 -16.28 -8.78 5.95
N LEU A 426 -17.00 -7.65 5.86
CA LEU A 426 -16.69 -6.44 6.61
C LEU A 426 -16.67 -6.69 8.12
N GLY A 427 -17.63 -7.47 8.65
CA GLY A 427 -17.66 -7.85 10.05
C GLY A 427 -16.45 -8.66 10.50
N THR A 428 -16.06 -9.65 9.68
CA THR A 428 -14.86 -10.45 9.92
C THR A 428 -13.59 -9.58 9.92
N GLN A 429 -13.44 -8.73 8.91
CA GLN A 429 -12.29 -7.83 8.78
C GLN A 429 -12.20 -6.84 9.94
N HIS A 430 -13.34 -6.31 10.38
CA HIS A 430 -13.41 -5.41 11.54
C HIS A 430 -12.99 -6.11 12.85
N ALA A 431 -13.46 -7.33 13.08
CA ALA A 431 -13.07 -8.10 14.27
C ALA A 431 -11.55 -8.31 14.35
N VAL A 432 -10.93 -8.60 13.19
CA VAL A 432 -9.47 -8.76 13.11
C VAL A 432 -8.75 -7.45 13.34
N LEU A 433 -9.20 -6.36 12.73
CA LEU A 433 -8.62 -5.02 12.93
C LEU A 433 -8.66 -4.63 14.41
N ALA A 434 -9.77 -4.85 15.08
CA ALA A 434 -9.92 -4.56 16.50
C ALA A 434 -8.92 -5.35 17.36
N ALA A 435 -8.74 -6.65 17.08
CA ALA A 435 -7.78 -7.50 17.78
C ALA A 435 -6.33 -7.06 17.55
N GLU A 436 -5.97 -6.75 16.30
CA GLU A 436 -4.63 -6.26 15.94
C GLU A 436 -4.33 -4.89 16.57
N ASN A 437 -5.29 -3.98 16.59
CA ASN A 437 -5.14 -2.66 17.22
C ASN A 437 -5.00 -2.76 18.72
N ALA A 438 -5.76 -3.62 19.41
CA ALA A 438 -5.62 -3.88 20.83
C ALA A 438 -4.21 -4.40 21.17
N GLN A 439 -3.69 -5.33 20.38
CA GLN A 439 -2.33 -5.85 20.55
C GLN A 439 -1.26 -4.76 20.34
N ARG A 440 -1.39 -3.94 19.29
CA ARG A 440 -0.46 -2.85 19.00
C ARG A 440 -0.47 -1.77 20.07
N LEU A 441 -1.64 -1.41 20.58
CA LEU A 441 -1.76 -0.48 21.70
C LEU A 441 -1.06 -1.01 22.95
N THR A 442 -1.23 -2.30 23.26
CA THR A 442 -0.58 -2.93 24.41
C THR A 442 0.96 -2.94 24.24
N ALA A 443 1.45 -3.36 23.07
CA ALA A 443 2.87 -3.33 22.77
C ALA A 443 3.43 -1.90 22.78
N GLY A 444 2.69 -0.94 22.24
CA GLY A 444 3.05 0.46 22.20
C GLY A 444 3.11 1.11 23.58
N ARG A 445 2.19 0.79 24.49
CA ARG A 445 2.27 1.26 25.89
C ARG A 445 3.54 0.74 26.57
N GLY A 446 3.85 -0.54 26.42
CA GLY A 446 5.10 -1.10 26.94
C GLY A 446 6.33 -0.39 26.40
N GLN A 447 6.34 -0.11 25.07
CA GLN A 447 7.41 0.65 24.43
C GLN A 447 7.56 2.06 25.02
N MET A 448 6.47 2.79 25.18
CA MET A 448 6.53 4.17 25.72
C MET A 448 6.93 4.19 27.21
N ASN A 449 6.50 3.21 28.00
CA ASN A 449 6.93 3.06 29.38
C ASN A 449 8.46 2.81 29.45
N ALA A 450 9.01 1.93 28.60
CA ALA A 450 10.45 1.70 28.54
C ALA A 450 11.23 2.96 28.11
N VAL A 451 10.68 3.79 27.21
CA VAL A 451 11.27 5.10 26.87
C VAL A 451 11.25 6.03 28.09
N GLN A 452 10.17 6.03 28.87
CA GLN A 452 10.08 6.83 30.09
C GLN A 452 11.07 6.37 31.17
N ASP A 453 11.22 5.05 31.36
CA ASP A 453 12.25 4.50 32.26
C ASP A 453 13.65 4.98 31.88
N MET A 454 14.00 4.95 30.61
CA MET A 454 15.30 5.46 30.12
C MET A 454 15.46 6.97 30.40
N ARG A 455 14.42 7.78 30.25
CA ARG A 455 14.46 9.21 30.63
C ARG A 455 14.70 9.40 32.11
N GLN A 456 14.09 8.58 32.97
CA GLN A 456 14.30 8.60 34.42
C GLN A 456 15.71 8.18 34.80
N LEU A 457 16.34 7.29 34.02
CA LEU A 457 17.76 6.94 34.17
C LEU A 457 18.71 8.01 33.62
N GLY A 458 18.19 9.18 33.24
CA GLY A 458 19.01 10.31 32.78
C GLY A 458 19.45 10.25 31.33
N VAL A 459 18.86 9.35 30.51
CA VAL A 459 19.15 9.30 29.06
C VAL A 459 18.56 10.53 28.39
N ARG A 460 19.43 11.37 27.83
CA ARG A 460 19.06 12.64 27.15
C ARG A 460 19.97 12.89 25.95
N PRO A 461 19.46 13.59 24.91
CA PRO A 461 20.31 14.05 23.80
C PRO A 461 21.44 14.99 24.30
N PRO A 462 22.65 14.92 23.71
CA PRO A 462 23.06 14.01 22.64
C PRO A 462 23.42 12.61 23.17
N CYS A 463 22.77 11.59 22.64
CA CYS A 463 22.95 10.20 23.08
C CYS A 463 22.96 9.23 21.88
N VAL A 464 23.48 8.03 22.12
CA VAL A 464 23.50 6.94 21.13
C VAL A 464 22.82 5.71 21.71
N ILE A 465 21.87 5.17 21.00
CA ILE A 465 21.29 3.86 21.33
C ILE A 465 21.86 2.81 20.38
N THR A 466 22.28 1.70 20.96
CA THR A 466 22.71 0.52 20.20
C THR A 466 22.06 -0.74 20.74
N SER A 467 22.11 -1.81 19.98
CA SER A 467 21.59 -3.12 20.41
C SER A 467 22.66 -4.20 20.25
N SER A 468 22.54 -5.26 21.05
CA SER A 468 23.29 -6.49 20.81
C SER A 468 22.89 -7.10 19.45
N ARG A 469 23.65 -8.12 18.97
CA ARG A 469 23.38 -8.84 17.71
C ARG A 469 21.94 -9.35 17.58
N LEU A 470 21.22 -9.51 18.68
CA LEU A 470 19.79 -9.85 18.71
C LEU A 470 19.00 -8.55 18.62
N ALA A 471 18.41 -8.29 17.46
CA ALA A 471 17.60 -7.11 17.22
C ALA A 471 16.49 -6.97 18.27
N VAL A 472 16.56 -5.89 19.02
CA VAL A 472 15.47 -5.51 19.93
C VAL A 472 14.54 -4.59 19.15
N TRP A 473 13.36 -5.06 18.80
CA TRP A 473 12.38 -4.37 17.94
C TRP A 473 12.01 -2.95 18.37
N PHE A 474 12.31 -2.58 19.61
CA PHE A 474 11.99 -1.25 20.10
C PHE A 474 13.20 -0.27 20.10
N THR A 475 14.40 -0.70 19.72
CA THR A 475 15.60 0.15 19.78
C THR A 475 15.51 1.38 18.88
N LEU A 476 15.08 1.22 17.64
CA LEU A 476 14.89 2.36 16.74
C LEU A 476 13.77 3.30 17.20
N PRO A 477 12.57 2.79 17.57
CA PRO A 477 11.57 3.64 18.20
C PRO A 477 12.06 4.35 19.47
N ALA A 478 12.81 3.66 20.32
CA ALA A 478 13.38 4.28 21.53
C ALA A 478 14.33 5.43 21.18
N ALA A 479 15.23 5.21 20.21
CA ALA A 479 16.12 6.26 19.73
C ALA A 479 15.33 7.46 19.17
N TYR A 480 14.31 7.21 18.37
CA TYR A 480 13.44 8.24 17.83
C TYR A 480 12.78 9.09 18.93
N TYR A 481 12.12 8.45 19.89
CA TYR A 481 11.39 9.16 20.96
C TYR A 481 12.30 9.84 21.98
N LEU A 482 13.53 9.38 22.14
CA LEU A 482 14.53 10.00 23.02
C LEU A 482 15.33 11.11 22.32
N GLY A 483 15.25 11.21 20.98
CA GLY A 483 16.08 12.13 20.20
C GLY A 483 17.54 11.70 20.11
N CYS A 484 17.83 10.41 20.35
CA CYS A 484 19.17 9.84 20.26
C CYS A 484 19.48 9.39 18.83
N SER A 485 20.75 9.36 18.45
CA SER A 485 21.19 8.64 17.27
C SER A 485 21.16 7.13 17.52
N TYR A 486 21.02 6.35 16.44
CA TYR A 486 21.06 4.90 16.50
C TYR A 486 22.28 4.36 15.74
N VAL A 487 23.06 3.49 16.38
CA VAL A 487 24.18 2.80 15.75
C VAL A 487 23.94 1.30 15.82
N TRP A 488 23.90 0.67 14.64
CA TRP A 488 23.73 -0.77 14.53
C TRP A 488 25.00 -1.50 14.95
N HIS A 489 24.91 -2.37 15.96
CA HIS A 489 26.05 -3.17 16.44
C HIS A 489 27.34 -2.36 16.73
N MET A 490 27.24 -1.38 17.63
CA MET A 490 28.42 -0.69 18.14
C MET A 490 29.39 -1.69 18.74
N THR A 491 30.65 -1.62 18.34
CA THR A 491 31.72 -2.52 18.81
C THR A 491 32.65 -1.89 19.84
N ASN A 492 32.71 -0.55 19.85
CA ASN A 492 33.54 0.23 20.80
C ASN A 492 32.93 1.63 21.04
N LEU A 493 33.36 2.31 22.08
CA LEU A 493 32.85 3.62 22.48
C LEU A 493 33.30 4.77 21.56
N THR A 494 34.33 4.59 20.76
CA THR A 494 34.79 5.63 19.82
C THR A 494 33.70 5.96 18.78
N GLN A 495 32.84 5.01 18.47
CA GLN A 495 31.69 5.21 17.57
C GLN A 495 30.61 6.14 18.16
N ALA A 496 30.70 6.47 19.45
CA ALA A 496 29.73 7.36 20.09
C ALA A 496 30.17 8.84 20.04
N ASP A 497 31.40 9.16 19.62
CA ASP A 497 31.91 10.53 19.54
C ASP A 497 31.72 11.31 20.86
N GLY A 498 31.98 10.67 22.02
CA GLY A 498 31.80 11.29 23.33
C GLY A 498 30.35 11.44 23.82
N ARG A 499 29.38 10.98 23.07
CA ARG A 499 27.95 10.99 23.48
C ARG A 499 27.64 9.88 24.46
N GLN A 500 26.63 10.08 25.33
CA GLN A 500 26.13 9.05 26.23
C GLN A 500 25.64 7.83 25.43
N VAL A 501 26.01 6.63 25.87
CA VAL A 501 25.64 5.38 25.19
C VAL A 501 24.65 4.58 26.03
N VAL A 502 23.64 4.06 25.37
CA VAL A 502 22.70 3.08 25.91
C VAL A 502 22.73 1.82 25.06
N VAL A 503 23.04 0.69 25.70
CA VAL A 503 23.00 -0.63 25.05
C VAL A 503 21.74 -1.34 25.46
N LEU A 504 20.90 -1.68 24.48
CA LEU A 504 19.67 -2.44 24.71
C LEU A 504 19.86 -3.89 24.30
N VAL A 505 19.54 -4.79 25.20
CA VAL A 505 19.63 -6.24 24.97
C VAL A 505 18.29 -6.92 25.32
N PRO A 506 17.92 -8.03 24.66
CA PRO A 506 16.83 -8.88 25.12
C PRO A 506 17.11 -9.43 26.52
N GLY A 507 16.06 -9.67 27.31
CA GLY A 507 16.21 -10.28 28.62
C GLY A 507 16.95 -11.62 28.54
N GLY A 508 17.96 -11.77 29.40
CA GLY A 508 18.84 -12.96 29.42
C GLY A 508 20.01 -12.93 28.43
N ALA A 509 20.09 -11.94 27.53
CA ALA A 509 21.26 -11.77 26.66
C ALA A 509 22.35 -10.93 27.34
N ARG A 510 23.60 -11.13 26.93
CA ARG A 510 24.74 -10.34 27.38
C ARG A 510 24.92 -9.09 26.51
N PRO A 511 25.29 -7.94 27.11
CA PRO A 511 25.64 -6.74 26.35
C PRO A 511 26.96 -6.95 25.58
N GLN A 512 27.32 -5.98 24.76
CA GLN A 512 28.62 -5.91 24.11
C GLN A 512 29.74 -5.80 25.18
N PRO A 513 30.97 -6.27 24.89
CA PRO A 513 32.07 -6.32 25.85
C PRO A 513 32.34 -4.97 26.53
N PHE A 514 32.26 -3.86 25.82
CA PHE A 514 32.49 -2.52 26.36
C PHE A 514 31.45 -2.08 27.40
N ALA A 515 30.27 -2.70 27.41
CA ALA A 515 29.17 -2.37 28.32
C ALA A 515 28.91 -3.46 29.38
N GLN A 516 29.75 -4.49 29.48
CA GLN A 516 29.50 -5.65 30.36
C GLN A 516 29.56 -5.30 31.86
N TYR A 517 30.23 -4.22 32.21
CA TYR A 517 30.33 -3.74 33.59
C TYR A 517 29.38 -2.57 33.90
N TRP A 518 28.59 -2.13 32.95
CA TRP A 518 27.64 -1.05 33.18
C TRP A 518 26.43 -1.52 34.01
N PRO A 519 25.78 -0.63 34.76
CA PRO A 519 24.57 -0.95 35.47
C PRO A 519 23.49 -1.48 34.54
N ALA A 520 22.91 -2.62 34.91
CA ALA A 520 21.83 -3.25 34.16
C ALA A 520 20.49 -2.81 34.75
N HIS A 521 19.64 -2.18 33.93
CA HIS A 521 18.34 -1.71 34.33
C HIS A 521 17.26 -2.51 33.55
N ARG A 522 16.35 -3.18 34.29
CA ARG A 522 15.19 -3.80 33.68
C ARG A 522 14.21 -2.71 33.28
N LEU A 523 13.93 -2.63 32.00
CA LEU A 523 12.94 -1.71 31.47
C LEU A 523 11.54 -2.33 31.49
N ALA A 524 10.51 -1.49 31.37
CA ALA A 524 9.14 -1.94 31.34
C ALA A 524 8.91 -3.04 30.28
N LYS A 525 8.00 -3.97 30.56
CA LYS A 525 7.73 -5.13 29.69
C LYS A 525 7.32 -4.68 28.30
N THR A 526 8.18 -4.96 27.35
CA THR A 526 7.96 -4.84 25.90
C THR A 526 8.22 -6.19 25.24
N ALA A 527 8.07 -6.27 23.92
CA ALA A 527 8.47 -7.48 23.19
C ALA A 527 9.98 -7.75 23.40
N GLY A 528 10.31 -8.87 24.04
CA GLY A 528 11.69 -9.28 24.34
C GLY A 528 12.19 -8.90 25.73
N ASN A 529 11.39 -8.30 26.61
CA ASN A 529 11.77 -7.91 27.99
C ASN A 529 13.16 -7.25 28.03
N PRO A 530 13.36 -6.08 27.45
CA PRO A 530 14.68 -5.51 27.27
C PRO A 530 15.31 -5.09 28.58
N VAL A 531 16.63 -5.22 28.62
CA VAL A 531 17.49 -4.67 29.67
C VAL A 531 18.33 -3.56 29.05
N GLY A 532 18.30 -2.39 29.67
CA GLY A 532 19.12 -1.25 29.30
C GLY A 532 20.42 -1.23 30.12
N TYR A 533 21.55 -1.17 29.46
CA TYR A 533 22.85 -0.86 30.07
C TYR A 533 23.15 0.60 29.75
N VAL A 534 23.17 1.44 30.76
CA VAL A 534 23.38 2.88 30.60
C VAL A 534 24.79 3.25 31.06
N GLU A 535 25.52 3.99 30.22
CA GLU A 535 26.81 4.55 30.61
C GLU A 535 26.58 5.58 31.72
N THR A 536 27.06 5.26 32.94
CA THR A 536 27.06 6.17 34.09
C THR A 536 28.44 6.76 34.28
N GLY A 537 28.57 8.07 34.17
CA GLY A 537 29.84 8.75 34.58
C GLY A 537 30.60 9.47 33.47
N ARG A 538 29.90 10.25 32.66
CA ARG A 538 30.53 11.39 31.96
C ARG A 538 29.88 12.70 32.35
#